data_25c588d021d4f85ea663cb47603ec169
#
_entry.id   25c588d021d4f85ea663cb47603ec169
#
_cell.length_a   1.000
_cell.length_b   1.000
_cell.length_c   1.000
_cell.angle_alpha   90.00
_cell.angle_beta   90.00
_cell.angle_gamma   90.00
#
_symmetry.space_group_name_H-M   'P 1'
#
loop_
_entity.id
_entity.type
_entity.pdbx_description
1 polymer ?
#
loop_
_entity_poly.entity_id
_entity_poly.type
_entity_poly.pdbx_seq_one_letter_code
_entity_poly.pdbx_strand_id
1 'polypeptide(L)'
;MFVLGILRQLLGFAGLLGLGLILFAAWPVSAAKPVPVHAVAGQGVERIDPDRPVRVRGVVTGVFPGDSGLDGFFIQGAEPAPDGMPSGLFVYAPELAGKAARALEPGRAVRLVGWPGQYRGRPQLEGLRRMELLGREETRAHPLRLSPEDTERLEGVLVRTQRELTVTGNSDLATYGSLELAAGGRAFRERNFVSGKGPENPARKGRRIVLDDGRYSRGPEPVPYLSDAGTRRVGSRVEKGLTGIFTRAFDNRRIHPTQAPEFRKANPRPEPLPDPGKNAVRVAVLNTDSYFMTLGERGADSEPELRRQRAKLLAGVQRLSADVLVLLELENRDRVAKEFRRRLARSTGHPWRLVRPQGSPSGVIRIAMVYRSDRVRQVGRAVRDSREVHDRPPLVASFHSREGGEPFVVAGAHFKSKRDCPDRADADANCWNRRRVRQARALAGFLRERSRDGERAPSLVAGDLNAYGAEEPIRVLAGAGWRDLIASRLPWRERSTYVYSGESGYLDHLMASPELSSRVEKVFTYPINADEPPFLEYDLGGPGGRHLSNSPYRCSDHDPVAVDIAPR
;
A
#
# COMPACT_ATOMS: atom_id res chain seq x y z
N MET A 1 54.70 -21.76 -7.71
CA MET A 1 55.87 -21.85 -8.59
C MET A 1 55.48 -22.62 -9.86
N PHE A 2 55.50 -21.91 -11.02
CA PHE A 2 55.43 -22.44 -12.38
C PHE A 2 54.33 -23.48 -12.68
N VAL A 3 53.28 -23.21 -13.42
CA VAL A 3 53.11 -22.97 -14.87
C VAL A 3 51.74 -22.35 -15.11
N LEU A 4 51.63 -21.12 -15.52
CA LEU A 4 50.47 -20.52 -16.18
C LEU A 4 50.91 -19.20 -16.84
N GLY A 5 51.59 -19.35 -17.91
CA GLY A 5 51.88 -18.26 -18.84
C GLY A 5 52.11 -18.86 -20.21
N ILE A 6 51.45 -18.33 -21.19
CA ILE A 6 51.48 -18.60 -22.63
C ILE A 6 50.14 -19.15 -23.13
N LEU A 7 49.22 -18.25 -23.39
CA LEU A 7 48.32 -18.22 -24.57
C LEU A 7 47.58 -16.87 -24.66
N ARG A 8 48.36 -15.80 -24.82
CA ARG A 8 47.86 -14.53 -25.34
C ARG A 8 48.80 -14.10 -26.45
N GLN A 9 48.45 -14.44 -27.64
CA GLN A 9 48.79 -13.76 -28.91
C GLN A 9 48.47 -14.71 -30.04
N LEU A 10 47.48 -14.38 -30.79
CA LEU A 10 47.22 -14.68 -32.19
C LEU A 10 45.70 -14.81 -32.40
N LEU A 11 45.10 -13.70 -32.79
CA LEU A 11 43.96 -13.65 -33.71
C LEU A 11 43.61 -12.17 -33.91
N GLY A 12 44.39 -11.55 -34.80
CA GLY A 12 44.00 -10.34 -35.49
C GLY A 12 43.37 -10.74 -36.84
N PHE A 13 42.35 -9.96 -37.22
CA PHE A 13 41.75 -9.88 -38.55
C PHE A 13 40.98 -11.10 -39.10
N ALA A 14 39.66 -11.04 -39.00
CA ALA A 14 38.74 -11.25 -40.12
C ALA A 14 37.37 -10.66 -39.75
N GLY A 15 37.05 -9.50 -40.30
CA GLY A 15 35.67 -9.01 -40.38
C GLY A 15 34.94 -9.80 -41.43
N LEU A 16 33.68 -10.16 -41.13
CA LEU A 16 32.49 -10.21 -41.98
C LEU A 16 31.51 -11.24 -41.44
N LEU A 17 30.25 -10.78 -41.19
CA LEU A 17 29.07 -11.59 -40.88
C LEU A 17 29.15 -12.46 -39.61
N GLY A 18 29.01 -11.82 -38.44
CA GLY A 18 29.09 -12.49 -37.16
C GLY A 18 27.80 -13.16 -36.73
N LEU A 19 27.66 -14.44 -36.99
CA LEU A 19 26.94 -15.36 -36.13
C LEU A 19 27.74 -15.48 -34.82
N GLY A 20 27.33 -14.76 -33.75
CA GLY A 20 28.00 -14.80 -32.45
C GLY A 20 27.77 -16.13 -31.75
N LEU A 21 28.78 -16.99 -31.76
CA LEU A 21 28.80 -18.24 -30.98
C LEU A 21 29.40 -17.97 -29.60
N ILE A 22 28.62 -18.10 -28.54
CA ILE A 22 29.12 -18.07 -27.15
C ILE A 22 29.26 -19.51 -26.68
N LEU A 23 30.51 -19.99 -26.50
CA LEU A 23 30.83 -21.34 -26.08
C LEU A 23 31.06 -21.41 -24.55
N PHE A 24 30.25 -22.21 -23.88
CA PHE A 24 30.50 -22.66 -22.50
C PHE A 24 30.95 -24.13 -22.59
N ALA A 25 32.14 -24.45 -22.10
CA ALA A 25 32.80 -25.76 -22.00
C ALA A 25 32.37 -26.94 -22.92
N ALA A 26 33.32 -27.74 -23.37
CA ALA A 26 33.16 -28.77 -24.38
C ALA A 26 32.38 -30.01 -23.90
N TRP A 27 31.16 -30.17 -24.38
CA TRP A 27 30.42 -31.44 -24.42
C TRP A 27 29.93 -31.64 -25.86
N PRO A 28 29.78 -32.89 -26.39
CA PRO A 28 29.32 -33.10 -27.76
C PRO A 28 27.85 -32.64 -27.89
N VAL A 29 27.66 -31.44 -28.45
CA VAL A 29 26.37 -30.77 -28.69
C VAL A 29 25.47 -31.53 -29.67
N SER A 30 26.00 -32.55 -30.36
CA SER A 30 25.26 -33.37 -31.33
C SER A 30 24.18 -34.27 -30.70
N ALA A 31 24.25 -34.52 -29.39
CA ALA A 31 23.33 -35.45 -28.70
C ALA A 31 22.05 -34.77 -28.11
N ALA A 32 21.95 -33.44 -28.10
CA ALA A 32 20.78 -32.77 -27.56
C ALA A 32 19.57 -32.86 -28.50
N LYS A 33 18.46 -33.48 -28.04
CA LYS A 33 17.20 -33.60 -28.78
C LYS A 33 16.58 -32.22 -29.02
N PRO A 34 16.18 -31.84 -30.24
CA PRO A 34 15.37 -30.66 -30.48
C PRO A 34 14.00 -30.84 -29.84
N VAL A 35 13.56 -29.85 -29.03
CA VAL A 35 12.23 -29.85 -28.41
C VAL A 35 11.62 -28.44 -28.48
N PRO A 36 10.30 -28.34 -28.66
CA PRO A 36 9.63 -27.05 -28.67
C PRO A 36 9.61 -26.44 -27.24
N VAL A 37 9.46 -25.12 -27.16
CA VAL A 37 9.40 -24.38 -25.87
C VAL A 37 8.29 -24.91 -24.98
N HIS A 38 7.10 -25.18 -25.52
CA HIS A 38 5.95 -25.66 -24.78
C HIS A 38 6.23 -27.00 -24.07
N ALA A 39 7.05 -27.85 -24.63
CA ALA A 39 7.36 -29.14 -24.03
C ALA A 39 8.23 -28.95 -22.77
N VAL A 40 9.22 -28.03 -22.80
CA VAL A 40 10.04 -27.70 -21.62
C VAL A 40 9.22 -26.93 -20.59
N ALA A 41 8.30 -26.09 -21.04
CA ALA A 41 7.38 -25.35 -20.17
C ALA A 41 6.30 -26.23 -19.49
N GLY A 42 6.33 -27.56 -19.70
CA GLY A 42 5.38 -28.49 -19.11
C GLY A 42 3.97 -28.46 -19.72
N GLN A 43 3.81 -27.84 -20.88
CA GLN A 43 2.54 -27.72 -21.62
C GLN A 43 2.41 -28.79 -22.76
N GLY A 44 3.35 -29.73 -22.82
CA GLY A 44 3.37 -30.79 -23.80
C GLY A 44 2.95 -32.15 -23.25
N VAL A 45 2.56 -33.05 -24.15
CA VAL A 45 2.21 -34.45 -23.82
C VAL A 45 3.47 -35.32 -23.57
N GLU A 46 4.62 -34.93 -24.13
CA GLU A 46 5.88 -35.65 -23.94
C GLU A 46 6.54 -35.26 -22.60
N ARG A 47 6.84 -36.28 -21.79
CA ARG A 47 7.76 -36.11 -20.66
C ARG A 47 9.18 -35.91 -21.16
N ILE A 48 9.77 -34.77 -20.83
CA ILE A 48 11.18 -34.49 -21.08
C ILE A 48 11.99 -35.11 -19.95
N ASP A 49 13.05 -35.85 -20.32
CA ASP A 49 14.02 -36.39 -19.34
C ASP A 49 14.84 -35.22 -18.75
N PRO A 50 14.73 -34.95 -17.45
CA PRO A 50 15.47 -33.84 -16.82
C PRO A 50 16.99 -34.06 -16.81
N ASP A 51 17.45 -35.31 -16.93
CA ASP A 51 18.87 -35.66 -16.87
C ASP A 51 19.58 -35.54 -18.23
N ARG A 52 18.82 -35.16 -19.27
CA ARG A 52 19.38 -35.00 -20.63
C ARG A 52 19.26 -33.56 -21.13
N PRO A 53 20.33 -33.01 -21.71
CA PRO A 53 20.26 -31.68 -22.30
C PRO A 53 19.34 -31.66 -23.51
N VAL A 54 18.59 -30.58 -23.66
CA VAL A 54 17.68 -30.33 -24.78
C VAL A 54 18.16 -29.16 -25.62
N ARG A 55 17.75 -29.14 -26.89
CA ARG A 55 17.96 -28.01 -27.79
C ARG A 55 16.63 -27.30 -27.99
N VAL A 56 16.58 -26.04 -27.57
CA VAL A 56 15.36 -25.22 -27.68
C VAL A 56 15.61 -24.05 -28.62
N ARG A 57 14.62 -23.71 -29.44
CA ARG A 57 14.60 -22.48 -30.24
C ARG A 57 13.44 -21.61 -29.78
N GLY A 58 13.71 -20.33 -29.57
CA GLY A 58 12.69 -19.36 -29.18
C GLY A 58 13.12 -17.93 -29.50
N VAL A 59 12.22 -17.00 -29.31
CA VAL A 59 12.46 -15.56 -29.44
C VAL A 59 12.53 -14.93 -28.07
N VAL A 60 13.56 -14.16 -27.80
CA VAL A 60 13.72 -13.42 -26.51
C VAL A 60 12.59 -12.41 -26.36
N THR A 61 11.93 -12.45 -25.23
CA THR A 61 10.78 -11.56 -24.92
C THR A 61 11.05 -10.62 -23.75
N GLY A 62 11.99 -10.96 -22.86
CA GLY A 62 12.41 -10.10 -21.75
C GLY A 62 13.76 -10.54 -21.20
N VAL A 63 14.61 -9.59 -20.81
CA VAL A 63 15.97 -9.85 -20.32
C VAL A 63 16.15 -9.19 -18.97
N PHE A 64 16.48 -9.99 -17.94
CA PHE A 64 16.62 -9.59 -16.54
C PHE A 64 17.92 -10.15 -15.96
N PRO A 65 19.10 -9.67 -16.42
CA PRO A 65 20.38 -10.29 -16.12
C PRO A 65 20.98 -9.83 -14.81
N GLY A 66 21.85 -10.67 -14.23
CA GLY A 66 22.72 -10.36 -13.11
C GLY A 66 22.04 -10.29 -11.75
N ASP A 67 22.84 -10.05 -10.71
CA ASP A 67 22.44 -10.05 -9.29
C ASP A 67 21.29 -9.10 -8.93
N SER A 68 21.07 -8.07 -9.74
CA SER A 68 19.94 -7.13 -9.55
C SER A 68 18.71 -7.49 -10.36
N GLY A 69 18.78 -8.50 -11.24
CA GLY A 69 17.66 -8.99 -12.05
C GLY A 69 17.11 -10.32 -11.57
N LEU A 70 16.61 -11.13 -12.50
CA LEU A 70 16.14 -12.50 -12.27
C LEU A 70 17.22 -13.54 -12.60
N ASP A 71 18.46 -13.14 -12.87
CA ASP A 71 19.56 -13.96 -13.33
C ASP A 71 19.29 -14.73 -14.62
N GLY A 72 18.56 -14.11 -15.56
CA GLY A 72 18.21 -14.78 -16.80
C GLY A 72 17.37 -13.95 -17.75
N PHE A 73 16.71 -14.66 -18.65
CA PHE A 73 15.86 -14.07 -19.66
C PHE A 73 14.69 -14.99 -20.03
N PHE A 74 13.67 -14.45 -20.65
CA PHE A 74 12.52 -15.19 -21.13
C PHE A 74 12.58 -15.35 -22.65
N ILE A 75 12.17 -16.54 -23.10
CA ILE A 75 11.95 -16.83 -24.52
C ILE A 75 10.51 -17.28 -24.73
N GLN A 76 10.00 -17.02 -25.94
CA GLN A 76 8.70 -17.53 -26.37
C GLN A 76 8.90 -18.42 -27.62
N GLY A 77 8.20 -19.55 -27.66
CA GLY A 77 8.23 -20.46 -28.80
C GLY A 77 7.57 -19.85 -30.03
N ALA A 78 8.10 -20.16 -31.22
CA ALA A 78 7.44 -19.80 -32.48
C ALA A 78 6.15 -20.63 -32.69
N GLU A 79 6.14 -21.86 -32.18
CA GLU A 79 4.99 -22.77 -32.24
C GLU A 79 4.15 -22.64 -30.97
N PRO A 80 2.83 -22.56 -31.10
CA PRO A 80 1.94 -22.61 -29.93
C PRO A 80 1.97 -23.99 -29.27
N ALA A 81 1.53 -24.07 -28.02
CA ALA A 81 1.27 -25.35 -27.35
C ALA A 81 0.10 -26.09 -28.02
N PRO A 82 -0.09 -27.40 -27.75
CA PRO A 82 -1.15 -28.22 -28.37
C PRO A 82 -2.57 -27.65 -28.20
N ASP A 83 -2.80 -26.83 -27.18
CA ASP A 83 -4.07 -26.13 -26.93
C ASP A 83 -4.21 -24.78 -27.68
N GLY A 84 -3.26 -24.47 -28.56
CA GLY A 84 -3.22 -23.24 -29.35
C GLY A 84 -2.73 -22.01 -28.60
N MET A 85 -2.33 -22.14 -27.32
CA MET A 85 -1.83 -21.03 -26.51
C MET A 85 -0.33 -20.77 -26.76
N PRO A 86 0.15 -19.52 -26.63
CA PRO A 86 1.59 -19.24 -26.70
C PRO A 86 2.30 -19.87 -25.48
N SER A 87 3.56 -20.25 -25.70
CA SER A 87 4.40 -20.86 -24.67
C SER A 87 5.61 -19.99 -24.36
N GLY A 88 5.78 -19.64 -23.07
CA GLY A 88 6.94 -18.94 -22.56
C GLY A 88 7.81 -19.83 -21.67
N LEU A 89 9.13 -19.55 -21.64
CA LEU A 89 10.08 -20.29 -20.82
C LEU A 89 11.12 -19.33 -20.25
N PHE A 90 11.38 -19.46 -18.95
CA PHE A 90 12.51 -18.80 -18.32
C PHE A 90 13.80 -19.56 -18.59
N VAL A 91 14.86 -18.84 -18.93
CA VAL A 91 16.23 -19.37 -19.09
C VAL A 91 17.07 -18.81 -17.97
N TYR A 92 17.42 -19.65 -17.00
CA TYR A 92 18.30 -19.30 -15.90
C TYR A 92 19.75 -19.30 -16.39
N ALA A 93 20.39 -18.15 -16.36
CA ALA A 93 21.74 -17.92 -16.88
C ALA A 93 22.48 -16.86 -16.05
N PRO A 94 22.81 -17.16 -14.78
CA PRO A 94 23.48 -16.21 -13.88
C PRO A 94 24.85 -15.78 -14.39
N GLU A 95 25.52 -16.61 -15.15
CA GLU A 95 26.82 -16.33 -15.80
C GLU A 95 26.71 -15.39 -17.00
N LEU A 96 25.49 -15.03 -17.40
CA LEU A 96 25.26 -14.16 -18.56
C LEU A 96 25.60 -12.71 -18.22
N ALA A 97 26.79 -12.26 -18.62
CA ALA A 97 27.29 -10.93 -18.32
C ALA A 97 27.88 -10.22 -19.56
N GLY A 98 28.11 -8.93 -19.44
CA GLY A 98 28.87 -8.15 -20.40
C GLY A 98 28.26 -8.08 -21.80
N LYS A 99 29.04 -8.41 -22.83
CA LYS A 99 28.62 -8.33 -24.25
C LYS A 99 27.51 -9.31 -24.58
N ALA A 100 27.50 -10.51 -23.98
CA ALA A 100 26.50 -11.54 -24.23
C ALA A 100 25.10 -11.10 -23.72
N ALA A 101 25.02 -10.54 -22.54
CA ALA A 101 23.78 -10.00 -22.02
C ALA A 101 23.24 -8.84 -22.86
N ARG A 102 24.14 -7.95 -23.31
CA ARG A 102 23.77 -6.80 -24.18
C ARG A 102 23.32 -7.21 -25.59
N ALA A 103 23.76 -8.36 -26.08
CA ALA A 103 23.34 -8.88 -27.37
C ALA A 103 21.96 -9.54 -27.33
N LEU A 104 21.46 -9.87 -26.13
CA LEU A 104 20.12 -10.37 -25.93
C LEU A 104 19.14 -9.21 -25.80
N GLU A 105 18.39 -9.02 -26.87
CA GLU A 105 17.33 -8.00 -26.91
C GLU A 105 15.99 -8.65 -27.22
N PRO A 106 14.86 -8.13 -26.74
CA PRO A 106 13.55 -8.59 -27.19
C PRO A 106 13.43 -8.59 -28.72
N GLY A 107 12.87 -9.67 -29.27
CA GLY A 107 12.80 -9.92 -30.71
C GLY A 107 14.03 -10.64 -31.29
N ARG A 108 15.06 -10.94 -30.51
CA ARG A 108 16.19 -11.77 -30.96
C ARG A 108 15.82 -13.25 -30.92
N ALA A 109 15.85 -13.94 -32.02
CA ALA A 109 15.74 -15.40 -32.05
C ALA A 109 17.03 -16.04 -31.54
N VAL A 110 16.89 -17.10 -30.75
CA VAL A 110 18.01 -17.83 -30.15
C VAL A 110 17.82 -19.33 -30.28
N ARG A 111 18.95 -20.04 -30.36
CA ARG A 111 19.01 -21.50 -30.22
C ARG A 111 19.86 -21.81 -29.00
N LEU A 112 19.28 -22.53 -28.04
CA LEU A 112 19.84 -22.79 -26.71
C LEU A 112 20.04 -24.29 -26.51
N VAL A 113 21.10 -24.67 -25.81
CA VAL A 113 21.30 -26.01 -25.28
C VAL A 113 21.51 -25.94 -23.79
N GLY A 114 20.64 -26.61 -23.01
CA GLY A 114 20.65 -26.62 -21.55
C GLY A 114 19.81 -27.78 -21.01
N TRP A 115 19.65 -27.85 -19.72
CA TRP A 115 18.84 -28.87 -19.05
C TRP A 115 17.45 -28.33 -18.69
N PRO A 116 16.40 -29.15 -18.87
CA PRO A 116 15.10 -28.85 -18.28
C PRO A 116 15.21 -28.91 -16.77
N GLY A 117 14.76 -27.86 -16.10
CA GLY A 117 14.77 -27.77 -14.65
C GLY A 117 13.49 -27.16 -14.09
N GLN A 118 13.42 -27.07 -12.79
CA GLN A 118 12.30 -26.40 -12.09
C GLN A 118 12.80 -25.60 -10.91
N TYR A 119 12.30 -24.39 -10.77
CA TYR A 119 12.53 -23.59 -9.57
C TYR A 119 11.18 -23.25 -8.90
N ARG A 120 10.95 -23.73 -7.68
CA ARG A 120 9.69 -23.55 -6.94
C ARG A 120 8.45 -23.94 -7.77
N GLY A 121 8.53 -25.05 -8.47
CA GLY A 121 7.43 -25.58 -9.30
C GLY A 121 7.25 -24.89 -10.65
N ARG A 122 8.12 -23.95 -11.01
CA ARG A 122 8.10 -23.29 -12.33
C ARG A 122 9.15 -23.91 -13.26
N PRO A 123 8.75 -24.37 -14.45
CA PRO A 123 9.70 -24.89 -15.44
C PRO A 123 10.68 -23.82 -15.89
N GLN A 124 11.94 -24.21 -16.06
CA GLN A 124 12.99 -23.36 -16.62
C GLN A 124 14.00 -24.17 -17.44
N LEU A 125 14.79 -23.49 -18.26
CA LEU A 125 16.00 -24.05 -18.85
C LEU A 125 17.18 -23.56 -18.02
N GLU A 126 18.04 -24.47 -17.57
CA GLU A 126 19.20 -24.16 -16.73
C GLU A 126 20.48 -24.82 -17.24
N GLY A 127 21.64 -24.47 -16.65
CA GLY A 127 22.91 -25.01 -17.03
C GLY A 127 23.25 -24.76 -18.50
N LEU A 128 23.05 -23.55 -19.00
CA LEU A 128 23.22 -23.17 -20.39
C LEU A 128 24.61 -23.51 -20.90
N ARG A 129 24.72 -24.42 -21.93
CA ARG A 129 25.98 -24.86 -22.51
C ARG A 129 26.30 -24.17 -23.83
N ARG A 130 25.26 -23.82 -24.58
CA ARG A 130 25.42 -23.15 -25.87
C ARG A 130 24.27 -22.19 -26.09
N MET A 131 24.62 -21.02 -26.54
CA MET A 131 23.67 -20.03 -27.03
C MET A 131 24.14 -19.53 -28.39
N GLU A 132 23.26 -19.63 -29.36
CA GLU A 132 23.48 -19.13 -30.73
C GLU A 132 22.45 -18.04 -31.00
N LEU A 133 22.95 -16.85 -31.31
CA LEU A 133 22.11 -15.71 -31.68
C LEU A 133 21.74 -15.83 -33.17
N LEU A 134 20.46 -15.83 -33.44
CA LEU A 134 19.90 -15.90 -34.79
C LEU A 134 19.43 -14.50 -35.24
N GLY A 135 18.65 -14.44 -36.30
CA GLY A 135 18.04 -13.21 -36.79
C GLY A 135 17.04 -12.59 -35.81
N ARG A 136 16.40 -11.50 -36.21
CA ARG A 136 15.27 -10.92 -35.48
C ARG A 136 13.97 -11.53 -35.97
N GLU A 137 13.05 -11.79 -35.03
CA GLU A 137 11.71 -12.31 -35.29
C GLU A 137 10.70 -11.54 -34.47
N GLU A 138 9.58 -11.23 -35.06
CA GLU A 138 8.50 -10.53 -34.36
C GLU A 138 7.77 -11.49 -33.41
N THR A 139 7.61 -11.07 -32.16
CA THR A 139 6.79 -11.79 -31.16
C THR A 139 5.63 -10.91 -30.74
N ARG A 140 4.41 -11.40 -30.91
CA ARG A 140 3.22 -10.68 -30.50
C ARG A 140 2.90 -10.96 -29.05
N ALA A 141 2.65 -9.90 -28.29
CA ALA A 141 2.18 -10.01 -26.91
C ALA A 141 0.75 -10.58 -26.88
N HIS A 142 0.54 -11.62 -26.07
CA HIS A 142 -0.79 -12.21 -25.87
C HIS A 142 -1.70 -11.27 -25.07
N PRO A 143 -2.98 -11.08 -25.45
CA PRO A 143 -3.89 -10.23 -24.72
C PRO A 143 -4.20 -10.77 -23.32
N LEU A 144 -3.84 -10.01 -22.28
CA LEU A 144 -4.11 -10.35 -20.86
C LEU A 144 -5.42 -9.72 -20.41
N ARG A 145 -6.40 -10.54 -20.03
CA ARG A 145 -7.72 -10.12 -19.54
C ARG A 145 -7.85 -10.15 -18.03
N LEU A 146 -6.88 -10.76 -17.32
CA LEU A 146 -6.90 -11.01 -15.87
C LEU A 146 -8.10 -11.85 -15.46
N SER A 147 -8.44 -12.88 -16.22
CA SER A 147 -9.40 -13.91 -15.84
C SER A 147 -8.71 -15.02 -15.05
N PRO A 148 -9.43 -15.86 -14.28
CA PRO A 148 -8.86 -17.03 -13.65
C PRO A 148 -8.21 -18.00 -14.65
N GLU A 149 -8.79 -18.12 -15.85
CA GLU A 149 -8.33 -19.02 -16.92
C GLU A 149 -6.99 -18.58 -17.53
N ASP A 150 -6.72 -17.27 -17.59
CA ASP A 150 -5.47 -16.73 -18.11
C ASP A 150 -4.25 -17.15 -17.29
N THR A 151 -4.43 -17.54 -16.02
CA THR A 151 -3.33 -17.62 -15.06
C THR A 151 -2.51 -18.87 -15.10
N GLU A 152 -3.07 -20.00 -15.53
CA GLU A 152 -2.35 -21.27 -15.55
C GLU A 152 -1.55 -21.47 -16.83
N ARG A 153 -1.95 -20.78 -17.90
CA ARG A 153 -1.43 -20.98 -19.27
C ARG A 153 -0.43 -19.94 -19.75
N LEU A 154 -0.30 -18.82 -19.02
CA LEU A 154 0.52 -17.68 -19.48
C LEU A 154 1.86 -17.54 -18.75
N GLU A 155 2.28 -18.53 -17.95
CA GLU A 155 3.59 -18.48 -17.28
C GLU A 155 4.72 -18.28 -18.28
N GLY A 156 5.55 -17.24 -18.07
CA GLY A 156 6.67 -16.89 -18.92
C GLY A 156 6.32 -16.22 -20.26
N VAL A 157 5.04 -16.03 -20.57
CA VAL A 157 4.56 -15.47 -21.83
C VAL A 157 4.61 -13.95 -21.83
N LEU A 158 5.00 -13.37 -22.97
CA LEU A 158 4.86 -11.93 -23.22
C LEU A 158 3.37 -11.59 -23.36
N VAL A 159 2.87 -10.73 -22.49
CA VAL A 159 1.46 -10.35 -22.45
C VAL A 159 1.27 -8.84 -22.59
N ARG A 160 0.04 -8.43 -22.97
CA ARG A 160 -0.37 -7.03 -23.02
C ARG A 160 -1.75 -6.86 -22.41
N THR A 161 -1.86 -5.97 -21.40
CA THR A 161 -3.15 -5.74 -20.74
C THR A 161 -4.15 -5.09 -21.67
N GLN A 162 -5.40 -5.57 -21.61
CA GLN A 162 -6.50 -5.08 -22.46
C GLN A 162 -7.29 -3.94 -21.80
N ARG A 163 -7.05 -3.70 -20.53
CA ARG A 163 -7.75 -2.69 -19.72
C ARG A 163 -6.75 -1.81 -19.00
N GLU A 164 -7.18 -0.61 -18.66
CA GLU A 164 -6.53 0.25 -17.70
C GLU A 164 -6.49 -0.45 -16.33
N LEU A 165 -5.37 -0.34 -15.63
CA LEU A 165 -5.19 -0.86 -14.27
C LEU A 165 -5.06 0.31 -13.29
N THR A 166 -5.48 0.08 -12.06
CA THR A 166 -5.39 1.06 -10.97
C THR A 166 -4.43 0.54 -9.91
N VAL A 167 -3.53 1.39 -9.44
CA VAL A 167 -2.68 1.10 -8.27
C VAL A 167 -3.58 0.94 -7.05
N THR A 168 -3.54 -0.23 -6.42
CA THR A 168 -4.32 -0.56 -5.23
C THR A 168 -3.45 -0.67 -3.99
N GLY A 169 -2.14 -0.99 -4.15
CA GLY A 169 -1.16 -1.04 -3.08
C GLY A 169 0.22 -0.61 -3.57
N ASN A 170 0.96 0.06 -2.70
CA ASN A 170 2.29 0.63 -2.96
C ASN A 170 3.28 0.40 -1.81
N SER A 171 2.94 -0.46 -0.85
CA SER A 171 3.77 -0.75 0.33
C SER A 171 5.15 -1.30 -0.03
N ASP A 172 5.22 -2.07 -1.10
CA ASP A 172 6.43 -2.78 -1.52
C ASP A 172 7.29 -2.00 -2.54
N LEU A 173 6.85 -0.77 -2.87
CA LEU A 173 7.48 -0.01 -3.96
C LEU A 173 8.97 0.27 -3.74
N ALA A 174 9.35 0.76 -2.58
CA ALA A 174 10.76 1.02 -2.28
C ALA A 174 11.53 -0.22 -1.82
N THR A 175 10.83 -1.24 -1.30
CA THR A 175 11.46 -2.46 -0.81
C THR A 175 11.76 -3.46 -1.91
N TYR A 176 10.81 -3.63 -2.85
CA TYR A 176 10.87 -4.68 -3.88
C TYR A 176 10.57 -4.16 -5.29
N GLY A 177 10.49 -2.85 -5.49
CA GLY A 177 10.18 -2.29 -6.81
C GLY A 177 8.80 -2.68 -7.34
N SER A 178 7.83 -2.96 -6.46
CA SER A 178 6.56 -3.53 -6.91
C SER A 178 5.34 -2.71 -6.48
N LEU A 179 4.29 -2.77 -7.32
CA LEU A 179 2.99 -2.15 -7.10
C LEU A 179 1.88 -3.18 -7.28
N GLU A 180 0.90 -3.16 -6.40
CA GLU A 180 -0.33 -3.93 -6.60
C GLU A 180 -1.28 -3.16 -7.53
N LEU A 181 -1.74 -3.83 -8.58
CA LEU A 181 -2.65 -3.27 -9.57
C LEU A 181 -3.94 -4.09 -9.64
N ALA A 182 -5.05 -3.43 -9.99
CA ALA A 182 -6.31 -4.10 -10.26
C ALA A 182 -7.02 -3.54 -11.51
N ALA A 183 -7.65 -4.43 -12.28
CA ALA A 183 -8.57 -4.04 -13.35
C ALA A 183 -9.97 -3.79 -12.78
N GLY A 184 -10.53 -2.60 -13.02
CA GLY A 184 -11.87 -2.23 -12.54
C GLY A 184 -11.87 -1.14 -11.46
N GLY A 185 -10.72 -0.53 -11.20
CA GLY A 185 -10.58 0.61 -10.30
C GLY A 185 -9.98 0.25 -8.94
N ARG A 186 -10.10 1.19 -8.00
CA ARG A 186 -9.62 1.05 -6.63
C ARG A 186 -10.36 -0.09 -5.91
N ALA A 187 -9.64 -0.95 -5.23
CA ALA A 187 -10.22 -2.01 -4.42
C ALA A 187 -10.64 -1.47 -3.06
N PHE A 188 -11.87 -1.77 -2.64
CA PHE A 188 -12.38 -1.39 -1.33
C PHE A 188 -12.71 -2.64 -0.50
N ARG A 189 -12.45 -2.57 0.81
CA ARG A 189 -12.87 -3.58 1.76
C ARG A 189 -14.39 -3.72 1.75
N GLU A 190 -14.90 -4.94 1.58
CA GLU A 190 -16.35 -5.18 1.63
C GLU A 190 -16.97 -4.76 2.96
N ARG A 191 -16.24 -4.94 4.06
CA ARG A 191 -16.70 -4.56 5.40
C ARG A 191 -16.80 -3.05 5.62
N ASN A 192 -16.38 -2.24 4.65
CA ASN A 192 -16.70 -0.81 4.61
C ASN A 192 -18.18 -0.54 4.38
N PHE A 193 -18.89 -1.50 3.80
CA PHE A 193 -20.25 -1.32 3.29
C PHE A 193 -21.20 -2.37 3.89
N VAL A 194 -22.43 -1.96 4.12
CA VAL A 194 -23.50 -2.91 4.42
C VAL A 194 -23.62 -3.89 3.26
N SER A 195 -23.81 -5.19 3.56
CA SER A 195 -23.85 -6.25 2.57
C SER A 195 -24.70 -5.87 1.35
N GLY A 196 -24.15 -6.06 0.16
CA GLY A 196 -24.78 -5.73 -1.12
C GLY A 196 -24.85 -4.24 -1.48
N LYS A 197 -24.36 -3.31 -0.64
CA LYS A 197 -24.39 -1.85 -0.90
C LYS A 197 -23.03 -1.27 -1.29
N GLY A 198 -21.97 -2.06 -1.34
CA GLY A 198 -20.64 -1.64 -1.75
C GLY A 198 -20.36 -1.85 -3.23
N PRO A 199 -19.30 -1.23 -3.75
CA PRO A 199 -18.82 -1.52 -5.09
C PRO A 199 -18.31 -2.96 -5.18
N GLU A 200 -18.34 -3.51 -6.39
CA GLU A 200 -17.69 -4.77 -6.66
C GLU A 200 -16.18 -4.68 -6.37
N ASN A 201 -15.66 -5.56 -5.51
CA ASN A 201 -14.23 -5.55 -5.21
C ASN A 201 -13.47 -6.28 -6.33
N PRO A 202 -12.64 -5.57 -7.13
CA PRO A 202 -11.87 -6.18 -8.20
C PRO A 202 -10.87 -7.23 -7.69
N ALA A 203 -10.44 -7.15 -6.44
CA ALA A 203 -9.51 -8.11 -5.84
C ALA A 203 -10.11 -9.53 -5.75
N ARG A 204 -11.41 -9.67 -5.48
CA ARG A 204 -12.09 -10.97 -5.36
C ARG A 204 -12.32 -11.70 -6.68
N LYS A 205 -12.37 -10.98 -7.79
CA LYS A 205 -12.60 -11.57 -9.11
C LYS A 205 -11.32 -11.96 -9.85
N GLY A 206 -10.23 -12.13 -9.12
CA GLY A 206 -8.97 -12.49 -9.73
C GLY A 206 -8.39 -11.42 -10.67
N ARG A 207 -8.83 -10.17 -10.55
CA ARG A 207 -8.41 -9.05 -11.40
C ARG A 207 -7.20 -8.28 -10.89
N ARG A 208 -6.48 -8.86 -9.90
CA ARG A 208 -5.23 -8.28 -9.37
C ARG A 208 -4.01 -8.85 -10.07
N ILE A 209 -2.98 -8.01 -10.21
CA ILE A 209 -1.66 -8.36 -10.68
C ILE A 209 -0.63 -7.45 -10.00
N VAL A 210 0.54 -7.95 -9.73
CA VAL A 210 1.67 -7.16 -9.24
C VAL A 210 2.51 -6.70 -10.43
N LEU A 211 2.70 -5.41 -10.57
CA LEU A 211 3.71 -4.83 -11.46
C LEU A 211 5.04 -4.90 -10.70
N ASP A 212 6.01 -5.60 -11.27
CA ASP A 212 7.27 -5.96 -10.62
C ASP A 212 8.43 -5.54 -11.53
N ASP A 213 9.43 -4.88 -10.98
CA ASP A 213 10.56 -4.37 -11.77
C ASP A 213 11.53 -5.47 -12.27
N GLY A 214 11.27 -6.73 -11.90
CA GLY A 214 12.09 -7.86 -12.33
C GLY A 214 13.43 -7.97 -11.62
N ARG A 215 13.51 -7.50 -10.36
CA ARG A 215 14.72 -7.56 -9.54
C ARG A 215 14.51 -8.38 -8.28
N TYR A 216 15.51 -9.18 -7.90
CA TYR A 216 15.51 -9.87 -6.60
C TYR A 216 16.09 -9.02 -5.46
N SER A 217 16.86 -7.99 -5.77
CA SER A 217 17.48 -7.12 -4.78
C SER A 217 16.44 -6.28 -4.03
N ARG A 218 16.65 -6.10 -2.73
CA ARG A 218 15.85 -5.16 -1.93
C ARG A 218 16.38 -3.74 -2.08
N GLY A 219 15.47 -2.77 -2.01
CA GLY A 219 15.84 -1.36 -2.08
C GLY A 219 16.35 -0.93 -3.46
N PRO A 220 15.55 -1.09 -4.53
CA PRO A 220 15.98 -0.69 -5.86
C PRO A 220 16.30 0.82 -5.91
N GLU A 221 17.47 1.17 -6.42
CA GLU A 221 17.89 2.54 -6.65
C GLU A 221 18.13 2.78 -8.16
N PRO A 222 17.46 3.74 -8.75
CA PRO A 222 16.36 4.54 -8.19
C PRO A 222 15.09 3.70 -7.93
N VAL A 223 14.24 4.16 -6.99
CA VAL A 223 12.91 3.55 -6.76
C VAL A 223 12.11 3.65 -8.06
N PRO A 224 11.61 2.52 -8.61
CA PRO A 224 10.94 2.52 -9.90
C PRO A 224 9.54 3.15 -9.83
N TYR A 225 8.99 3.49 -10.99
CA TYR A 225 7.60 3.93 -11.18
C TYR A 225 7.19 5.21 -10.46
N LEU A 226 8.09 5.96 -9.87
CA LEU A 226 7.77 7.25 -9.26
C LEU A 226 7.32 8.27 -10.31
N SER A 227 6.44 9.18 -9.89
CA SER A 227 6.11 10.39 -10.64
C SER A 227 7.14 11.49 -10.35
N ASP A 228 7.09 12.59 -11.09
CA ASP A 228 7.92 13.79 -10.84
C ASP A 228 7.74 14.35 -9.42
N ALA A 229 6.59 14.08 -8.78
CA ALA A 229 6.33 14.45 -7.39
C ALA A 229 6.97 13.51 -6.36
N GLY A 230 7.79 12.54 -6.78
CA GLY A 230 8.48 11.58 -5.91
C GLY A 230 7.56 10.60 -5.19
N THR A 231 6.40 10.29 -5.78
CA THR A 231 5.41 9.36 -5.21
C THR A 231 4.73 8.53 -6.29
N ARG A 232 4.11 7.41 -5.88
CA ARG A 232 3.13 6.67 -6.67
C ARG A 232 1.96 6.29 -5.76
N ARG A 233 0.93 7.10 -5.79
CA ARG A 233 -0.24 6.98 -4.89
C ARG A 233 -1.16 5.83 -5.28
N VAL A 234 -1.79 5.21 -4.29
CA VAL A 234 -2.96 4.37 -4.50
C VAL A 234 -4.04 5.17 -5.25
N GLY A 235 -4.66 4.57 -6.25
CA GLY A 235 -5.58 5.26 -7.16
C GLY A 235 -4.94 5.82 -8.42
N SER A 236 -3.60 5.88 -8.54
CA SER A 236 -2.92 6.16 -9.81
C SER A 236 -3.30 5.11 -10.85
N ARG A 237 -3.34 5.48 -12.13
CA ARG A 237 -3.75 4.57 -13.20
C ARG A 237 -2.61 4.25 -14.13
N VAL A 238 -2.53 2.97 -14.53
CA VAL A 238 -1.65 2.48 -15.58
C VAL A 238 -2.49 2.35 -16.85
N GLU A 239 -2.03 2.96 -17.93
CA GLU A 239 -2.73 2.94 -19.23
C GLU A 239 -2.92 1.50 -19.73
N LYS A 240 -3.94 1.29 -20.54
CA LYS A 240 -4.12 0.03 -21.27
C LYS A 240 -2.91 -0.25 -22.17
N GLY A 241 -2.52 -1.51 -22.27
CA GLY A 241 -1.39 -1.88 -23.11
C GLY A 241 -0.08 -2.04 -22.37
N LEU A 242 -0.10 -2.06 -21.02
CA LEU A 242 1.06 -2.50 -20.26
C LEU A 242 1.55 -3.83 -20.78
N THR A 243 2.79 -3.86 -21.27
CA THR A 243 3.40 -5.02 -21.94
C THR A 243 4.54 -5.54 -21.08
N GLY A 244 4.58 -6.84 -20.86
CA GLY A 244 5.61 -7.48 -20.02
C GLY A 244 5.44 -8.99 -19.94
N ILE A 245 6.33 -9.63 -19.20
CA ILE A 245 6.32 -11.08 -19.00
C ILE A 245 5.37 -11.39 -17.83
N PHE A 246 4.41 -12.28 -18.08
CA PHE A 246 3.53 -12.78 -17.03
C PHE A 246 4.21 -13.90 -16.25
N THR A 247 4.17 -13.83 -14.92
CA THR A 247 4.69 -14.87 -14.04
C THR A 247 3.81 -15.03 -12.80
N ARG A 248 4.01 -16.14 -12.08
CA ARG A 248 3.42 -16.39 -10.77
C ARG A 248 4.54 -16.59 -9.75
N ALA A 249 4.53 -15.78 -8.70
CA ALA A 249 5.47 -15.93 -7.59
C ALA A 249 4.83 -15.40 -6.31
N PHE A 250 5.15 -16.02 -5.16
CA PHE A 250 4.66 -15.62 -3.84
C PHE A 250 3.12 -15.54 -3.80
N ASP A 251 2.44 -16.53 -4.37
CA ASP A 251 0.98 -16.63 -4.50
C ASP A 251 0.32 -15.47 -5.26
N ASN A 252 1.11 -14.66 -5.97
CA ASN A 252 0.63 -13.55 -6.76
C ASN A 252 0.93 -13.72 -8.26
N ARG A 253 0.02 -13.19 -9.07
CA ARG A 253 0.26 -12.93 -10.49
C ARG A 253 1.16 -11.71 -10.61
N ARG A 254 2.16 -11.77 -11.48
CA ARG A 254 3.11 -10.67 -11.71
C ARG A 254 3.23 -10.36 -13.19
N ILE A 255 3.55 -9.13 -13.49
CA ILE A 255 3.98 -8.69 -14.79
C ILE A 255 5.31 -7.94 -14.64
N HIS A 256 6.35 -8.47 -15.31
CA HIS A 256 7.65 -7.82 -15.40
C HIS A 256 7.66 -7.00 -16.69
N PRO A 257 7.59 -5.66 -16.63
CA PRO A 257 7.42 -4.84 -17.79
C PRO A 257 8.65 -4.91 -18.71
N THR A 258 8.41 -5.09 -20.00
CA THR A 258 9.44 -5.04 -21.05
C THR A 258 9.50 -3.68 -21.74
N GLN A 259 8.54 -2.82 -21.44
CA GLN A 259 8.46 -1.42 -21.83
C GLN A 259 8.07 -0.61 -20.61
N ALA A 260 8.52 0.65 -20.53
CA ALA A 260 8.17 1.52 -19.42
C ALA A 260 6.65 1.67 -19.27
N PRO A 261 6.08 1.41 -18.09
CA PRO A 261 4.65 1.58 -17.86
C PRO A 261 4.24 3.05 -18.00
N GLU A 262 3.18 3.33 -18.72
CA GLU A 262 2.61 4.67 -18.83
C GLU A 262 1.60 4.89 -17.71
N PHE A 263 1.85 5.90 -16.89
CA PHE A 263 0.98 6.26 -15.77
C PHE A 263 0.22 7.55 -16.05
N ARG A 264 -1.09 7.54 -15.72
CA ARG A 264 -1.94 8.71 -15.79
C ARG A 264 -2.21 9.27 -14.39
N LYS A 265 -2.20 10.59 -14.25
CA LYS A 265 -2.61 11.26 -13.01
C LYS A 265 -4.11 11.01 -12.78
N ALA A 266 -4.47 10.35 -11.70
CA ALA A 266 -5.86 10.02 -11.36
C ALA A 266 -6.21 10.25 -9.89
N ASN A 267 -5.21 10.37 -9.01
CA ASN A 267 -5.39 10.69 -7.59
C ASN A 267 -4.30 11.68 -7.17
N PRO A 268 -4.42 12.97 -7.52
CA PRO A 268 -3.45 13.98 -7.12
C PRO A 268 -3.46 14.17 -5.59
N ARG A 269 -2.39 14.72 -5.05
CA ARG A 269 -2.34 15.18 -3.67
C ARG A 269 -3.38 16.27 -3.46
N PRO A 270 -4.19 16.20 -2.38
CA PRO A 270 -5.24 17.18 -2.15
C PRO A 270 -4.70 18.54 -1.73
N GLU A 271 -5.43 19.60 -2.09
CA GLU A 271 -5.20 20.94 -1.54
C GLU A 271 -5.57 20.99 -0.05
N PRO A 272 -5.09 21.99 0.72
CA PRO A 272 -5.54 22.21 2.09
C PRO A 272 -7.07 22.30 2.17
N LEU A 273 -7.65 21.81 3.27
CA LEU A 273 -9.07 22.00 3.50
C LEU A 273 -9.39 23.49 3.60
N PRO A 274 -10.45 23.97 2.96
CA PRO A 274 -10.86 25.35 3.08
C PRO A 274 -11.22 25.67 4.54
N ASP A 275 -11.11 26.92 4.95
CA ASP A 275 -11.53 27.34 6.29
C ASP A 275 -13.01 27.04 6.51
N PRO A 276 -13.40 26.60 7.72
CA PRO A 276 -14.80 26.25 8.02
C PRO A 276 -15.77 27.46 8.01
N GLY A 277 -15.22 28.66 7.88
CA GLY A 277 -15.99 29.88 7.99
C GLY A 277 -16.15 30.35 9.45
N LYS A 278 -16.67 31.57 9.63
CA LYS A 278 -16.83 32.15 10.97
C LYS A 278 -17.86 31.39 11.80
N ASN A 279 -18.95 30.95 11.18
CA ASN A 279 -20.11 30.37 11.84
C ASN A 279 -20.04 28.84 12.04
N ALA A 280 -18.96 28.18 11.64
CA ALA A 280 -18.80 26.75 11.83
C ALA A 280 -17.58 26.43 12.71
N VAL A 281 -17.65 25.33 13.43
CA VAL A 281 -16.51 24.77 14.20
C VAL A 281 -16.06 23.50 13.54
N ARG A 282 -14.77 23.43 13.13
CA ARG A 282 -14.18 22.21 12.60
C ARG A 282 -13.59 21.35 13.69
N VAL A 283 -14.11 20.14 13.82
CA VAL A 283 -13.50 19.06 14.61
C VAL A 283 -12.77 18.12 13.68
N ALA A 284 -11.46 17.90 13.92
CA ALA A 284 -10.66 16.96 13.15
C ALA A 284 -10.04 15.88 14.03
N VAL A 285 -9.74 14.73 13.43
CA VAL A 285 -9.04 13.60 14.06
C VAL A 285 -7.77 13.32 13.28
N LEU A 286 -6.68 13.08 13.97
CA LEU A 286 -5.43 12.60 13.42
C LEU A 286 -4.85 11.50 14.31
N ASN A 287 -4.72 10.29 13.77
CA ASN A 287 -3.82 9.28 14.32
C ASN A 287 -2.39 9.73 14.01
N THR A 288 -1.50 9.80 15.00
CA THR A 288 -0.14 10.34 14.87
C THR A 288 0.92 9.30 14.58
N ASP A 289 0.51 8.04 14.40
CA ASP A 289 1.41 6.91 14.16
C ASP A 289 2.54 6.87 15.19
N SER A 290 2.14 6.70 16.45
CA SER A 290 3.07 6.60 17.60
C SER A 290 4.00 7.82 17.74
N TYR A 291 3.43 9.04 17.96
CA TYR A 291 4.25 10.21 18.27
C TYR A 291 4.84 10.11 19.69
N PHE A 292 6.08 9.66 19.78
CA PHE A 292 6.84 9.46 21.02
C PHE A 292 8.02 10.43 21.07
N MET A 293 8.24 11.01 22.24
CA MET A 293 9.45 11.77 22.55
C MET A 293 10.53 10.91 23.24
N THR A 294 10.18 9.68 23.63
CA THR A 294 11.12 8.68 24.09
C THR A 294 11.57 7.86 22.89
N LEU A 295 12.85 8.00 22.53
CA LEU A 295 13.42 7.37 21.36
C LEU A 295 13.63 5.87 21.56
N GLY A 296 13.47 5.07 20.50
CA GLY A 296 13.75 3.63 20.48
C GLY A 296 12.70 2.76 21.19
N GLU A 297 11.60 3.32 21.71
CA GLU A 297 10.51 2.51 22.30
C GLU A 297 9.40 2.26 21.29
N ARG A 298 8.88 3.33 20.69
CA ARG A 298 7.89 3.36 19.61
C ARG A 298 8.07 4.66 18.85
N GLY A 299 7.64 4.69 17.58
CA GLY A 299 7.82 5.87 16.76
C GLY A 299 9.28 6.07 16.38
N ALA A 300 9.80 7.27 16.54
CA ALA A 300 11.16 7.61 16.12
C ALA A 300 12.26 6.94 16.97
N ASP A 301 13.25 6.38 16.31
CA ASP A 301 14.42 5.77 16.94
C ASP A 301 15.54 6.80 17.20
N SER A 302 15.50 7.92 16.53
CA SER A 302 16.52 8.98 16.62
C SER A 302 15.93 10.39 16.63
N GLU A 303 16.72 11.35 17.15
CA GLU A 303 16.32 12.78 17.13
C GLU A 303 16.07 13.35 15.71
N PRO A 304 16.83 12.99 14.66
CA PRO A 304 16.50 13.40 13.30
C PRO A 304 15.12 12.89 12.84
N GLU A 305 14.77 11.64 13.15
CA GLU A 305 13.46 11.06 12.84
C GLU A 305 12.34 11.76 13.61
N LEU A 306 12.51 11.95 14.93
CA LEU A 306 11.54 12.68 15.74
C LEU A 306 11.31 14.10 15.24
N ARG A 307 12.38 14.80 14.84
CA ARG A 307 12.23 16.14 14.24
C ARG A 307 11.44 16.09 12.94
N ARG A 308 11.68 15.10 12.08
CA ARG A 308 10.96 14.91 10.82
C ARG A 308 9.51 14.51 11.06
N GLN A 309 9.22 13.51 11.91
CA GLN A 309 7.85 13.11 12.28
C GLN A 309 7.05 14.32 12.75
N ARG A 310 7.63 15.09 13.66
CA ARG A 310 7.03 16.32 14.19
C ARG A 310 6.74 17.36 13.11
N ALA A 311 7.71 17.60 12.22
CA ALA A 311 7.54 18.56 11.14
C ALA A 311 6.41 18.14 10.19
N LYS A 312 6.36 16.87 9.82
CA LYS A 312 5.32 16.30 8.96
C LYS A 312 3.94 16.39 9.61
N LEU A 313 3.81 15.99 10.89
CA LEU A 313 2.55 16.05 11.64
C LEU A 313 2.04 17.50 11.75
N LEU A 314 2.90 18.46 12.09
CA LEU A 314 2.50 19.87 12.16
C LEU A 314 2.06 20.41 10.79
N ALA A 315 2.79 20.07 9.73
CA ALA A 315 2.41 20.44 8.37
C ALA A 315 1.07 19.80 7.94
N GLY A 316 0.80 18.55 8.34
CA GLY A 316 -0.47 17.88 8.11
C GLY A 316 -1.63 18.56 8.84
N VAL A 317 -1.45 18.87 10.12
CA VAL A 317 -2.47 19.54 10.94
C VAL A 317 -2.81 20.96 10.42
N GLN A 318 -1.82 21.71 9.96
CA GLN A 318 -2.05 23.04 9.37
C GLN A 318 -3.02 22.99 8.18
N ARG A 319 -2.97 21.93 7.39
CA ARG A 319 -3.83 21.75 6.20
C ARG A 319 -5.29 21.42 6.54
N LEU A 320 -5.58 21.08 7.81
CA LEU A 320 -6.94 20.72 8.25
C LEU A 320 -7.78 21.95 8.62
N SER A 321 -7.19 23.10 8.90
CA SER A 321 -7.88 24.29 9.43
C SER A 321 -8.81 23.96 10.63
N ALA A 322 -8.34 23.09 11.55
CA ALA A 322 -9.15 22.59 12.65
C ALA A 322 -9.29 23.62 13.79
N ASP A 323 -10.47 23.67 14.41
CA ASP A 323 -10.73 24.43 15.65
C ASP A 323 -10.61 23.53 16.90
N VAL A 324 -10.98 22.25 16.77
CA VAL A 324 -10.78 21.19 17.77
C VAL A 324 -10.07 20.03 17.10
N LEU A 325 -8.97 19.55 17.66
CA LEU A 325 -8.19 18.46 17.12
C LEU A 325 -8.08 17.33 18.15
N VAL A 326 -8.56 16.15 17.76
CA VAL A 326 -8.40 14.90 18.47
C VAL A 326 -7.14 14.22 17.95
N LEU A 327 -6.17 14.00 18.83
CA LEU A 327 -4.90 13.35 18.54
C LEU A 327 -4.87 11.95 19.16
N LEU A 328 -4.58 10.96 18.35
CA LEU A 328 -4.46 9.57 18.78
C LEU A 328 -2.99 9.14 18.72
N GLU A 329 -2.64 8.10 19.45
CA GLU A 329 -1.30 7.50 19.50
C GLU A 329 -0.17 8.41 19.99
N LEU A 330 -0.47 9.39 20.85
CA LEU A 330 0.60 10.11 21.52
C LEU A 330 1.17 9.26 22.66
N GLU A 331 2.48 9.34 22.87
CA GLU A 331 3.13 8.78 24.06
C GLU A 331 2.38 9.22 25.33
N ASN A 332 2.12 8.28 26.23
CA ASN A 332 1.35 8.55 27.43
C ASN A 332 2.16 9.29 28.52
N ARG A 333 2.71 10.43 28.16
CA ARG A 333 3.40 11.37 29.05
C ARG A 333 2.87 12.79 28.83
N ASP A 334 2.57 13.48 29.91
CA ASP A 334 2.00 14.84 29.85
C ASP A 334 2.85 15.84 29.08
N ARG A 335 4.18 15.69 29.15
CA ARG A 335 5.12 16.55 28.42
C ARG A 335 4.89 16.50 26.90
N VAL A 336 4.49 15.34 26.34
CA VAL A 336 4.35 15.14 24.89
C VAL A 336 3.17 15.95 24.35
N ALA A 337 1.99 15.82 24.93
CA ALA A 337 0.82 16.61 24.53
C ALA A 337 1.03 18.13 24.74
N LYS A 338 1.70 18.53 25.84
CA LYS A 338 2.05 19.94 26.10
C LYS A 338 3.03 20.48 25.06
N GLU A 339 4.01 19.69 24.68
CA GLU A 339 5.02 20.04 23.68
C GLU A 339 4.39 20.16 22.29
N PHE A 340 3.61 19.17 21.85
CA PHE A 340 2.89 19.19 20.59
C PHE A 340 2.00 20.45 20.48
N ARG A 341 1.15 20.72 21.49
CA ARG A 341 0.31 21.91 21.54
C ARG A 341 1.14 23.21 21.42
N ARG A 342 2.27 23.29 22.13
CA ARG A 342 3.13 24.49 22.10
C ARG A 342 3.74 24.72 20.72
N ARG A 343 4.19 23.67 20.03
CA ARG A 343 4.71 23.74 18.67
C ARG A 343 3.62 24.07 17.67
N LEU A 344 2.44 23.46 17.82
CA LEU A 344 1.29 23.75 16.99
C LEU A 344 0.90 25.24 17.09
N ALA A 345 0.87 25.80 18.31
CA ALA A 345 0.60 27.21 18.50
C ALA A 345 1.63 28.12 17.81
N ARG A 346 2.93 27.76 17.87
CA ARG A 346 3.97 28.51 17.19
C ARG A 346 3.89 28.41 15.66
N SER A 347 3.61 27.23 15.13
CA SER A 347 3.59 26.99 13.68
C SER A 347 2.35 27.57 13.00
N THR A 348 1.22 27.70 13.71
CA THR A 348 -0.03 28.25 13.17
C THR A 348 -0.30 29.70 13.55
N GLY A 349 0.38 30.23 14.57
CA GLY A 349 0.08 31.55 15.13
C GLY A 349 -1.22 31.62 15.95
N HIS A 350 -1.92 30.48 16.15
CA HIS A 350 -3.20 30.44 16.84
C HIS A 350 -3.06 30.08 18.33
N PRO A 351 -3.96 30.57 19.20
CA PRO A 351 -3.92 30.31 20.65
C PRO A 351 -4.50 28.94 20.99
N TRP A 352 -3.72 27.88 20.76
CA TRP A 352 -4.10 26.51 21.09
C TRP A 352 -4.04 26.23 22.59
N ARG A 353 -5.07 25.57 23.11
CA ARG A 353 -5.15 25.06 24.49
C ARG A 353 -5.26 23.55 24.51
N LEU A 354 -4.68 22.91 25.52
CA LEU A 354 -4.77 21.47 25.76
C LEU A 354 -5.95 21.20 26.71
N VAL A 355 -6.82 20.26 26.32
CA VAL A 355 -7.88 19.72 27.20
C VAL A 355 -7.21 18.93 28.34
N ARG A 356 -7.57 19.25 29.57
CA ARG A 356 -7.07 18.59 30.78
C ARG A 356 -8.20 17.82 31.44
N PRO A 357 -8.31 16.49 31.22
CA PRO A 357 -9.34 15.68 31.86
C PRO A 357 -9.00 15.36 33.32
N GLN A 358 -10.03 15.03 34.10
CA GLN A 358 -9.85 14.30 35.34
C GLN A 358 -9.48 12.84 35.04
N GLY A 359 -8.68 12.23 35.92
CA GLY A 359 -8.15 10.86 35.78
C GLY A 359 -6.88 10.79 34.95
N SER A 360 -6.11 9.75 35.20
CA SER A 360 -4.88 9.45 34.44
C SER A 360 -5.18 8.54 33.25
N PRO A 361 -4.54 8.76 32.11
CA PRO A 361 -4.60 7.80 31.02
C PRO A 361 -3.86 6.51 31.41
N SER A 362 -4.34 5.36 30.95
CA SER A 362 -3.67 4.07 31.06
C SER A 362 -2.96 3.68 29.74
N GLY A 363 -2.05 2.71 29.82
CA GLY A 363 -1.34 2.20 28.66
C GLY A 363 -0.17 3.08 28.21
N VAL A 364 0.48 2.68 27.11
CA VAL A 364 1.68 3.35 26.56
C VAL A 364 1.35 4.52 25.64
N ILE A 365 0.18 4.52 25.03
CA ILE A 365 -0.34 5.60 24.18
C ILE A 365 -1.63 6.19 24.74
N ARG A 366 -1.87 7.44 24.42
CA ARG A 366 -3.04 8.20 24.91
C ARG A 366 -3.76 8.95 23.80
N ILE A 367 -5.01 9.29 24.09
CA ILE A 367 -5.80 10.27 23.36
C ILE A 367 -5.59 11.64 24.00
N ALA A 368 -5.32 12.65 23.19
CA ALA A 368 -5.29 14.05 23.61
C ALA A 368 -6.23 14.89 22.75
N MET A 369 -6.68 16.02 23.25
CA MET A 369 -7.42 17.03 22.50
C MET A 369 -6.78 18.39 22.70
N VAL A 370 -6.64 19.13 21.62
CA VAL A 370 -6.26 20.54 21.62
C VAL A 370 -7.31 21.36 20.87
N TYR A 371 -7.50 22.60 21.27
CA TYR A 371 -8.50 23.47 20.65
C TYR A 371 -8.03 24.92 20.56
N ARG A 372 -8.50 25.64 19.56
CA ARG A 372 -8.30 27.07 19.34
C ARG A 372 -9.19 27.86 20.31
N SER A 373 -8.58 28.54 21.28
CA SER A 373 -9.36 29.28 22.28
C SER A 373 -9.95 30.61 21.77
N ASP A 374 -9.53 31.05 20.59
CA ASP A 374 -10.14 32.15 19.83
C ASP A 374 -11.41 31.74 19.08
N ARG A 375 -11.61 30.44 18.80
CA ARG A 375 -12.75 29.90 18.06
C ARG A 375 -13.77 29.20 18.95
N VAL A 376 -13.27 28.46 19.96
CA VAL A 376 -14.13 27.70 20.86
C VAL A 376 -13.69 27.88 22.31
N ARG A 377 -14.60 27.68 23.25
CA ARG A 377 -14.30 27.53 24.70
C ARG A 377 -14.68 26.14 25.16
N GLN A 378 -13.88 25.54 26.01
CA GLN A 378 -14.28 24.33 26.74
C GLN A 378 -15.32 24.67 27.79
N VAL A 379 -16.37 23.83 27.87
CA VAL A 379 -17.45 23.95 28.86
C VAL A 379 -17.33 22.85 29.89
N GLY A 380 -17.30 23.20 31.13
CA GLY A 380 -17.18 22.23 32.24
C GLY A 380 -15.84 21.47 32.22
N ARG A 381 -15.78 20.39 33.00
CA ARG A 381 -14.59 19.56 33.14
C ARG A 381 -14.59 18.43 32.12
N ALA A 382 -13.46 18.24 31.45
CA ALA A 382 -13.24 17.06 30.62
C ALA A 382 -13.01 15.82 31.50
N VAL A 383 -13.38 14.68 31.01
CA VAL A 383 -13.29 13.38 31.71
C VAL A 383 -12.77 12.27 30.80
N ARG A 384 -12.33 11.18 31.43
CA ARG A 384 -12.00 9.94 30.74
C ARG A 384 -12.97 8.82 31.14
N ASP A 385 -13.32 7.99 30.18
CA ASP A 385 -13.98 6.72 30.48
C ASP A 385 -12.93 5.71 30.95
N SER A 386 -12.73 5.64 32.28
CA SER A 386 -11.68 4.83 32.90
C SER A 386 -12.04 3.35 33.07
N ARG A 387 -13.15 2.87 32.48
CA ARG A 387 -13.52 1.45 32.55
C ARG A 387 -12.45 0.59 31.92
N GLU A 388 -12.11 -0.55 32.55
CA GLU A 388 -11.01 -1.46 32.16
C GLU A 388 -11.16 -2.08 30.76
N VAL A 389 -12.36 -2.02 30.20
CA VAL A 389 -12.60 -2.46 28.81
C VAL A 389 -11.80 -1.65 27.78
N HIS A 390 -11.42 -0.42 28.14
CA HIS A 390 -10.68 0.47 27.25
C HIS A 390 -9.17 0.33 27.46
N ASP A 391 -8.45 -0.12 26.42
CA ASP A 391 -6.98 -0.10 26.41
C ASP A 391 -6.44 1.33 26.40
N ARG A 392 -7.21 2.26 25.83
CA ARG A 392 -6.96 3.70 25.78
C ARG A 392 -8.25 4.39 26.20
N PRO A 393 -8.30 4.91 27.43
CA PRO A 393 -9.50 5.58 27.95
C PRO A 393 -10.00 6.70 27.05
N PRO A 394 -11.22 6.62 26.49
CA PRO A 394 -11.81 7.70 25.70
C PRO A 394 -11.77 9.03 26.44
N LEU A 395 -11.48 10.11 25.73
CA LEU A 395 -11.42 11.46 26.27
C LEU A 395 -12.66 12.24 25.85
N VAL A 396 -13.43 12.75 26.81
CA VAL A 396 -14.68 13.46 26.56
C VAL A 396 -14.59 14.90 27.08
N ALA A 397 -14.88 15.85 26.18
CA ALA A 397 -14.91 17.27 26.49
C ALA A 397 -16.09 17.95 25.77
N SER A 398 -16.66 18.96 26.42
CA SER A 398 -17.71 19.80 25.82
C SER A 398 -17.12 21.12 25.35
N PHE A 399 -17.58 21.57 24.19
CA PHE A 399 -17.13 22.81 23.56
C PHE A 399 -18.33 23.68 23.19
N HIS A 400 -18.10 24.99 23.22
CA HIS A 400 -19.06 26.00 22.78
C HIS A 400 -18.34 26.93 21.81
N SER A 401 -18.96 27.22 20.66
CA SER A 401 -18.44 28.19 19.70
C SER A 401 -18.38 29.59 20.32
N ARG A 402 -17.38 30.39 19.96
CA ARG A 402 -17.29 31.81 20.31
C ARG A 402 -18.34 32.65 19.61
N GLU A 403 -18.85 32.17 18.49
CA GLU A 403 -19.90 32.80 17.70
C GLU A 403 -21.32 32.49 18.25
N GLY A 404 -21.42 31.78 19.39
CA GLY A 404 -22.70 31.45 20.03
C GLY A 404 -23.18 30.03 19.73
N GLY A 405 -24.48 29.80 19.92
CA GLY A 405 -25.14 28.52 19.71
C GLY A 405 -25.07 27.57 20.90
N GLU A 406 -25.50 26.34 20.74
CA GLU A 406 -25.50 25.32 21.80
C GLU A 406 -24.16 24.61 21.94
N PRO A 407 -23.76 24.24 23.15
CA PRO A 407 -22.59 23.38 23.37
C PRO A 407 -22.74 22.02 22.68
N PHE A 408 -21.63 21.42 22.35
CA PHE A 408 -21.58 20.04 21.85
C PHE A 408 -20.44 19.26 22.52
N VAL A 409 -20.61 17.95 22.59
CA VAL A 409 -19.65 17.03 23.21
C VAL A 409 -18.79 16.39 22.13
N VAL A 410 -17.46 16.32 22.35
CA VAL A 410 -16.55 15.53 21.55
C VAL A 410 -15.98 14.41 22.42
N ALA A 411 -16.19 13.17 22.00
CA ALA A 411 -15.62 11.96 22.60
C ALA A 411 -14.55 11.39 21.67
N GLY A 412 -13.29 11.66 21.97
CA GLY A 412 -12.15 11.05 21.29
C GLY A 412 -12.01 9.58 21.69
N ALA A 413 -12.01 8.67 20.74
CA ALA A 413 -11.95 7.24 20.98
C ALA A 413 -10.87 6.56 20.12
N HIS A 414 -10.21 5.54 20.70
CA HIS A 414 -9.26 4.70 19.98
C HIS A 414 -9.43 3.26 20.48
N PHE A 415 -10.12 2.43 19.69
CA PHE A 415 -10.45 1.06 20.07
C PHE A 415 -9.27 0.10 19.82
N LYS A 416 -9.39 -1.13 20.30
CA LYS A 416 -8.37 -2.17 20.16
C LYS A 416 -8.04 -2.43 18.70
N SER A 417 -6.75 -2.37 18.37
CA SER A 417 -6.25 -2.63 17.01
C SER A 417 -6.55 -4.06 16.55
N LYS A 418 -6.51 -4.26 15.23
CA LYS A 418 -6.68 -5.58 14.58
C LYS A 418 -5.37 -6.40 14.55
N ARG A 419 -4.30 -5.94 15.19
CA ARG A 419 -3.01 -6.65 15.26
C ARG A 419 -3.04 -7.67 16.39
N ASP A 420 -2.17 -8.69 16.30
CA ASP A 420 -1.90 -9.68 17.34
C ASP A 420 -3.16 -10.42 17.78
N CYS A 421 -3.75 -11.19 16.87
CA CYS A 421 -4.93 -12.02 17.16
C CYS A 421 -4.63 -13.01 18.27
N PRO A 422 -5.51 -13.14 19.29
CA PRO A 422 -5.28 -14.05 20.39
C PRO A 422 -5.43 -15.52 19.97
N ASP A 423 -6.33 -15.83 19.03
CA ASP A 423 -6.57 -17.18 18.53
C ASP A 423 -7.18 -17.18 17.10
N ARG A 424 -7.35 -18.37 16.51
CA ARG A 424 -7.96 -18.54 15.18
C ARG A 424 -9.42 -18.07 15.11
N ALA A 425 -10.21 -18.35 16.14
CA ALA A 425 -11.62 -17.96 16.16
C ALA A 425 -11.80 -16.44 16.16
N ASP A 426 -10.86 -15.71 16.82
CA ASP A 426 -10.85 -14.26 16.80
C ASP A 426 -10.29 -13.70 15.47
N ALA A 427 -9.40 -14.46 14.80
CA ALA A 427 -8.93 -14.12 13.46
C ALA A 427 -10.07 -14.17 12.43
N ASP A 428 -10.89 -15.20 12.46
CA ASP A 428 -12.07 -15.34 11.60
C ASP A 428 -13.11 -14.25 11.88
N ALA A 429 -13.20 -13.80 13.13
CA ALA A 429 -14.05 -12.69 13.58
C ALA A 429 -13.39 -11.30 13.47
N ASN A 430 -12.32 -11.12 12.71
CA ASN A 430 -11.55 -9.87 12.58
C ASN A 430 -10.71 -9.44 13.79
N CYS A 431 -9.99 -10.33 14.38
CA CYS A 431 -9.11 -10.08 15.52
C CYS A 431 -9.66 -9.03 16.51
N TRP A 432 -9.88 -9.41 17.74
CA TRP A 432 -10.38 -8.53 18.80
C TRP A 432 -11.77 -7.89 18.54
N ASN A 433 -12.58 -8.41 17.63
CA ASN A 433 -13.90 -7.84 17.34
C ASN A 433 -14.79 -7.78 18.60
N ARG A 434 -14.82 -8.87 19.39
CA ARG A 434 -15.58 -8.92 20.63
C ARG A 434 -15.16 -7.85 21.64
N ARG A 435 -13.84 -7.54 21.70
CA ARG A 435 -13.33 -6.48 22.56
C ARG A 435 -13.79 -5.11 22.09
N ARG A 436 -13.68 -4.81 20.78
CA ARG A 436 -14.19 -3.55 20.22
C ARG A 436 -15.69 -3.37 20.40
N VAL A 437 -16.48 -4.44 20.30
CA VAL A 437 -17.92 -4.43 20.58
C VAL A 437 -18.19 -4.03 22.02
N ARG A 438 -17.45 -4.59 22.99
CA ARG A 438 -17.57 -4.21 24.41
C ARG A 438 -17.15 -2.75 24.63
N GLN A 439 -16.09 -2.28 23.97
CA GLN A 439 -15.64 -0.88 24.01
C GLN A 439 -16.72 0.06 23.45
N ALA A 440 -17.34 -0.30 22.33
CA ALA A 440 -18.44 0.48 21.74
C ALA A 440 -19.65 0.58 22.67
N ARG A 441 -20.07 -0.53 23.28
CA ARG A 441 -21.17 -0.54 24.25
C ARG A 441 -20.85 0.29 25.50
N ALA A 442 -19.63 0.18 26.00
CA ALA A 442 -19.17 0.93 27.14
C ALA A 442 -19.18 2.44 26.86
N LEU A 443 -18.60 2.86 25.73
CA LEU A 443 -18.58 4.27 25.34
C LEU A 443 -20.00 4.84 25.16
N ALA A 444 -20.88 4.09 24.49
CA ALA A 444 -22.28 4.49 24.31
C ALA A 444 -23.01 4.64 25.66
N GLY A 445 -22.79 3.71 26.60
CA GLY A 445 -23.31 3.79 27.97
C GLY A 445 -22.79 5.02 28.70
N PHE A 446 -21.47 5.24 28.66
CA PHE A 446 -20.82 6.37 29.31
C PHE A 446 -21.35 7.73 28.82
N LEU A 447 -21.55 7.90 27.52
CA LEU A 447 -22.09 9.13 26.96
C LEU A 447 -23.57 9.32 27.31
N ARG A 448 -24.33 8.24 27.44
CA ARG A 448 -25.74 8.28 27.84
C ARG A 448 -25.92 8.66 29.32
N GLU A 449 -25.10 8.12 30.21
CA GLU A 449 -25.09 8.43 31.64
C GLU A 449 -24.79 9.91 31.92
N ARG A 450 -24.15 10.60 30.96
CA ARG A 450 -23.82 12.03 31.07
C ARG A 450 -24.83 12.97 30.45
N SER A 451 -25.87 12.43 29.86
CA SER A 451 -27.00 13.23 29.40
C SER A 451 -27.84 13.65 30.58
N ARG A 452 -28.22 14.93 30.67
CA ARG A 452 -29.08 15.46 31.74
C ARG A 452 -30.55 15.35 31.33
N ASP A 453 -31.39 15.03 32.26
CA ASP A 453 -32.87 15.10 32.17
C ASP A 453 -33.48 14.39 30.94
N GLY A 454 -32.88 13.26 30.49
CA GLY A 454 -33.38 12.48 29.36
C GLY A 454 -33.07 13.06 27.99
N GLU A 455 -32.58 14.28 27.89
CA GLU A 455 -32.13 14.89 26.65
C GLU A 455 -30.68 14.54 26.37
N ARG A 456 -30.40 13.98 25.18
CA ARG A 456 -29.05 13.70 24.73
C ARG A 456 -28.34 14.98 24.35
N ALA A 457 -27.23 15.31 25.02
CA ALA A 457 -26.38 16.41 24.58
C ALA A 457 -25.87 16.12 23.12
N PRO A 458 -25.91 17.11 22.24
CA PRO A 458 -25.35 17.01 20.90
C PRO A 458 -23.91 16.47 20.99
N SER A 459 -23.64 15.28 20.46
CA SER A 459 -22.38 14.58 20.69
C SER A 459 -21.77 13.98 19.42
N LEU A 460 -20.43 14.04 19.36
CA LEU A 460 -19.59 13.45 18.31
C LEU A 460 -18.64 12.42 18.95
N VAL A 461 -18.73 11.16 18.53
CA VAL A 461 -17.66 10.18 18.74
C VAL A 461 -16.72 10.29 17.55
N ALA A 462 -15.46 10.60 17.81
CA ALA A 462 -14.46 10.89 16.78
C ALA A 462 -13.15 10.15 17.09
N GLY A 463 -12.64 9.35 16.15
CA GLY A 463 -11.41 8.61 16.37
C GLY A 463 -11.24 7.37 15.51
N ASP A 464 -10.11 6.69 15.71
CA ASP A 464 -9.83 5.38 15.14
C ASP A 464 -10.56 4.29 15.94
N LEU A 465 -11.66 3.81 15.40
CA LEU A 465 -12.44 2.74 16.03
C LEU A 465 -11.95 1.34 15.64
N ASN A 466 -10.88 1.24 14.84
CA ASN A 466 -10.30 0.00 14.36
C ASN A 466 -11.34 -1.00 13.82
N ALA A 467 -12.41 -0.47 13.26
CA ALA A 467 -13.53 -1.20 12.69
C ALA A 467 -13.96 -0.56 11.39
N TYR A 468 -14.17 -1.34 10.35
CA TYR A 468 -14.71 -0.84 9.09
C TYR A 468 -16.21 -0.52 9.22
N GLY A 469 -16.74 0.34 8.36
CA GLY A 469 -18.07 0.93 8.48
C GLY A 469 -19.25 -0.02 8.66
N ALA A 470 -19.17 -1.26 8.20
CA ALA A 470 -20.20 -2.29 8.41
C ALA A 470 -19.87 -3.31 9.51
N GLU A 471 -18.76 -3.16 10.23
CA GLU A 471 -18.42 -4.08 11.31
C GLU A 471 -19.26 -3.83 12.57
N GLU A 472 -19.34 -4.86 13.42
CA GLU A 472 -20.22 -4.88 14.58
C GLU A 472 -20.01 -3.72 15.56
N PRO A 473 -18.80 -3.26 15.89
CA PRO A 473 -18.61 -2.11 16.77
C PRO A 473 -19.32 -0.83 16.28
N ILE A 474 -19.30 -0.61 14.96
CA ILE A 474 -19.95 0.56 14.34
C ILE A 474 -21.48 0.37 14.38
N ARG A 475 -21.98 -0.84 14.12
CA ARG A 475 -23.41 -1.14 14.24
C ARG A 475 -23.92 -0.98 15.68
N VAL A 476 -23.10 -1.29 16.69
CA VAL A 476 -23.44 -1.08 18.11
C VAL A 476 -23.63 0.42 18.39
N LEU A 477 -22.71 1.26 17.93
CA LEU A 477 -22.84 2.72 18.09
C LEU A 477 -24.06 3.25 17.29
N ALA A 478 -24.28 2.74 16.08
CA ALA A 478 -25.45 3.12 15.28
C ALA A 478 -26.77 2.70 15.94
N GLY A 479 -26.84 1.48 16.48
CA GLY A 479 -27.98 0.99 17.25
C GLY A 479 -28.22 1.76 18.56
N ALA A 480 -27.17 2.38 19.10
CA ALA A 480 -27.27 3.27 20.26
C ALA A 480 -27.63 4.73 19.87
N GLY A 481 -27.85 5.00 18.57
CA GLY A 481 -28.38 6.26 18.05
C GLY A 481 -27.35 7.20 17.40
N TRP A 482 -26.07 6.80 17.28
CA TRP A 482 -25.08 7.61 16.56
C TRP A 482 -25.10 7.31 15.07
N ARG A 483 -25.07 8.35 14.24
CA ARG A 483 -25.01 8.23 12.78
C ARG A 483 -23.57 8.33 12.30
N ASP A 484 -23.10 7.35 11.51
CA ASP A 484 -21.82 7.43 10.81
C ASP A 484 -21.89 8.51 9.72
N LEU A 485 -21.16 9.59 9.93
CA LEU A 485 -21.16 10.74 9.03
C LEU A 485 -20.41 10.42 7.72
N ILE A 486 -19.34 9.63 7.77
CA ILE A 486 -18.59 9.21 6.59
C ILE A 486 -19.50 8.37 5.67
N ALA A 487 -20.19 7.38 6.25
CA ALA A 487 -21.11 6.53 5.49
C ALA A 487 -22.33 7.29 4.95
N SER A 488 -22.83 8.29 5.68
CA SER A 488 -24.07 8.98 5.33
C SER A 488 -23.90 10.23 4.47
N ARG A 489 -22.70 10.85 4.48
CA ARG A 489 -22.46 12.14 3.81
C ARG A 489 -21.49 12.07 2.65
N LEU A 490 -20.58 11.07 2.61
CA LEU A 490 -19.58 10.97 1.56
C LEU A 490 -19.96 9.94 0.49
N PRO A 491 -19.62 10.21 -0.78
CA PRO A 491 -19.68 9.19 -1.82
C PRO A 491 -18.81 7.98 -1.44
N TRP A 492 -19.22 6.78 -1.84
CA TRP A 492 -18.49 5.56 -1.47
C TRP A 492 -16.99 5.56 -1.86
N ARG A 493 -16.63 6.26 -2.94
CA ARG A 493 -15.25 6.39 -3.42
C ARG A 493 -14.35 7.19 -2.49
N GLU A 494 -14.91 8.01 -1.64
CA GLU A 494 -14.20 8.85 -0.68
C GLU A 494 -14.13 8.22 0.72
N ARG A 495 -14.78 7.07 0.95
CA ARG A 495 -14.82 6.38 2.26
C ARG A 495 -13.56 5.54 2.49
N SER A 496 -12.43 6.21 2.63
CA SER A 496 -11.13 5.58 2.91
C SER A 496 -10.29 6.49 3.79
N THR A 497 -9.70 5.91 4.84
CA THR A 497 -8.69 6.53 5.69
C THR A 497 -7.48 5.62 5.87
N TYR A 498 -7.54 4.38 5.38
CA TYR A 498 -6.51 3.37 5.55
C TYR A 498 -6.44 2.43 4.35
N VAL A 499 -5.24 2.01 3.99
CA VAL A 499 -5.01 1.01 2.94
C VAL A 499 -4.25 -0.17 3.53
N TYR A 500 -4.81 -1.37 3.39
CA TYR A 500 -4.18 -2.60 3.87
C TYR A 500 -4.31 -3.72 2.85
N SER A 501 -3.20 -4.36 2.50
CA SER A 501 -3.14 -5.43 1.48
C SER A 501 -3.83 -5.05 0.17
N GLY A 502 -3.58 -3.83 -0.31
CA GLY A 502 -4.14 -3.31 -1.56
C GLY A 502 -5.66 -3.06 -1.53
N GLU A 503 -6.27 -2.99 -0.36
CA GLU A 503 -7.68 -2.65 -0.20
C GLU A 503 -7.86 -1.42 0.68
N SER A 504 -8.62 -0.46 0.18
CA SER A 504 -8.96 0.78 0.85
C SER A 504 -10.16 0.62 1.77
N GLY A 505 -10.14 1.27 2.92
CA GLY A 505 -11.25 1.30 3.85
C GLY A 505 -11.08 2.43 4.86
N TYR A 506 -12.09 2.71 5.67
CA TYR A 506 -11.97 3.68 6.75
C TYR A 506 -12.08 3.02 8.11
N LEU A 507 -11.15 3.34 8.98
CA LEU A 507 -11.08 2.93 10.39
C LEU A 507 -11.31 4.12 11.33
N ASP A 508 -11.07 5.32 10.81
CA ASP A 508 -11.31 6.59 11.49
C ASP A 508 -12.75 7.04 11.24
N HIS A 509 -13.48 7.31 12.29
CA HIS A 509 -14.91 7.58 12.25
C HIS A 509 -15.29 8.93 12.88
N LEU A 510 -16.37 9.48 12.36
CA LEU A 510 -17.09 10.63 12.89
C LEU A 510 -18.55 10.20 13.06
N MET A 511 -18.93 9.85 14.29
CA MET A 511 -20.29 9.38 14.59
C MET A 511 -21.03 10.42 15.42
N ALA A 512 -22.06 11.02 14.83
CA ALA A 512 -22.84 12.10 15.44
C ALA A 512 -24.17 11.59 16.02
N SER A 513 -24.56 12.11 17.19
CA SER A 513 -25.93 11.97 17.68
C SER A 513 -26.92 12.64 16.72
N PRO A 514 -28.21 12.29 16.75
CA PRO A 514 -29.23 12.91 15.87
C PRO A 514 -29.22 14.44 15.96
N GLU A 515 -29.13 14.98 17.17
CA GLU A 515 -29.11 16.42 17.48
C GLU A 515 -27.90 17.09 16.82
N LEU A 516 -26.71 16.49 16.94
CA LEU A 516 -25.51 17.04 16.31
C LEU A 516 -25.51 16.82 14.79
N SER A 517 -26.02 15.69 14.31
CA SER A 517 -26.06 15.36 12.87
C SER A 517 -26.84 16.38 12.04
N SER A 518 -27.86 17.01 12.64
CA SER A 518 -28.64 18.08 12.00
C SER A 518 -27.86 19.40 11.86
N ARG A 519 -26.75 19.54 12.60
CA ARG A 519 -25.86 20.71 12.59
C ARG A 519 -24.63 20.50 11.69
N VAL A 520 -24.45 19.32 11.12
CA VAL A 520 -23.29 18.99 10.28
C VAL A 520 -23.44 19.62 8.91
N GLU A 521 -22.52 20.49 8.54
CA GLU A 521 -22.44 21.14 7.22
C GLU A 521 -21.60 20.34 6.22
N LYS A 522 -20.38 19.96 6.62
CA LYS A 522 -19.42 19.26 5.75
C LYS A 522 -18.71 18.14 6.51
N VAL A 523 -18.35 17.11 5.78
CA VAL A 523 -17.55 15.97 6.27
C VAL A 523 -16.41 15.74 5.29
N PHE A 524 -15.24 15.40 5.80
CA PHE A 524 -14.04 15.17 5.00
C PHE A 524 -13.33 13.90 5.44
N THR A 525 -12.90 13.11 4.49
CA THR A 525 -11.70 12.27 4.59
C THR A 525 -10.59 13.01 3.83
N TYR A 526 -9.41 13.15 4.42
CA TYR A 526 -8.36 13.97 3.84
C TYR A 526 -7.15 13.11 3.44
N PRO A 527 -7.07 12.62 2.18
CA PRO A 527 -6.16 11.55 1.77
C PRO A 527 -4.73 12.03 1.53
N ILE A 528 -4.02 12.40 2.60
CA ILE A 528 -2.61 12.82 2.56
C ILE A 528 -1.63 11.73 3.01
N ASN A 529 -2.12 10.62 3.58
CA ASN A 529 -1.30 9.60 4.23
C ASN A 529 -1.49 8.20 3.62
N ALA A 530 -2.69 7.62 3.72
CA ALA A 530 -2.95 6.22 3.39
C ALA A 530 -2.69 5.86 1.93
N ASP A 531 -2.85 6.82 1.02
CA ASP A 531 -2.59 6.64 -0.41
C ASP A 531 -1.11 6.80 -0.78
N GLU A 532 -0.29 7.44 0.07
CA GLU A 532 1.13 7.63 -0.16
C GLU A 532 1.92 6.36 0.20
N PRO A 533 3.01 6.05 -0.51
CA PRO A 533 3.84 4.89 -0.17
C PRO A 533 4.57 5.09 1.16
N PRO A 534 4.77 4.00 1.96
CA PRO A 534 5.37 4.07 3.29
C PRO A 534 6.78 4.66 3.33
N PHE A 535 7.59 4.50 2.29
CA PHE A 535 8.96 5.05 2.27
C PHE A 535 9.02 6.59 2.38
N LEU A 536 7.88 7.28 2.29
CA LEU A 536 7.76 8.72 2.56
C LEU A 536 7.54 9.03 4.04
N GLU A 537 7.46 8.08 4.92
CA GLU A 537 7.41 8.25 6.38
C GLU A 537 8.64 9.01 6.90
N TYR A 538 8.73 9.13 8.19
CA TYR A 538 9.79 9.92 8.84
C TYR A 538 11.04 9.11 9.17
N ASP A 539 10.98 7.79 9.14
CA ASP A 539 12.07 6.92 9.56
C ASP A 539 13.25 6.94 8.56
N LEU A 540 14.44 6.68 9.07
CA LEU A 540 15.68 6.67 8.29
C LEU A 540 16.13 5.24 7.92
N GLY A 541 15.53 4.24 8.53
CA GLY A 541 15.97 2.85 8.43
C GLY A 541 15.39 2.07 7.26
N GLY A 542 14.41 2.64 6.55
CA GLY A 542 13.74 1.97 5.43
C GLY A 542 14.43 2.19 4.08
N PRO A 543 14.14 1.31 3.09
CA PRO A 543 14.52 1.56 1.71
C PRO A 543 13.87 2.86 1.21
N GLY A 544 14.60 3.65 0.43
CA GLY A 544 14.11 4.94 -0.09
C GLY A 544 14.46 6.17 0.76
N GLY A 545 15.38 6.05 1.72
CA GLY A 545 15.82 7.15 2.61
C GLY A 545 16.19 8.47 1.92
N ARG A 546 16.47 8.44 0.62
CA ARG A 546 16.71 9.64 -0.20
C ARG A 546 15.45 10.48 -0.46
N HIS A 547 14.26 9.94 -0.23
CA HIS A 547 12.97 10.61 -0.44
C HIS A 547 12.41 11.26 0.81
N LEU A 548 13.16 11.29 1.89
CA LEU A 548 12.76 11.88 3.16
C LEU A 548 12.50 13.38 3.03
N SER A 549 11.36 13.83 3.52
CA SER A 549 10.97 15.24 3.48
C SER A 549 10.18 15.63 4.72
N ASN A 550 10.08 16.94 4.97
CA ASN A 550 9.20 17.50 6.01
C ASN A 550 7.79 17.81 5.47
N SER A 551 7.44 17.29 4.28
CA SER A 551 6.12 17.51 3.68
C SER A 551 5.00 16.88 4.52
N PRO A 552 3.75 17.33 4.41
CA PRO A 552 2.63 16.78 5.16
C PRO A 552 2.23 15.36 4.75
N TYR A 553 2.68 14.93 3.57
CA TYR A 553 2.26 13.66 2.98
C TYR A 553 2.97 12.48 3.65
N ARG A 554 2.19 11.47 4.01
CA ARG A 554 2.63 10.32 4.80
C ARG A 554 3.21 10.74 6.16
N CYS A 555 2.50 11.65 6.85
CA CYS A 555 2.82 11.99 8.25
C CYS A 555 2.26 10.97 9.24
N SER A 556 1.45 10.03 8.77
CA SER A 556 0.85 8.90 9.46
C SER A 556 0.52 7.82 8.43
N ASP A 557 0.12 6.63 8.87
CA ASP A 557 -0.47 5.60 8.02
C ASP A 557 -2.00 5.76 7.86
N HIS A 558 -2.64 6.61 8.69
CA HIS A 558 -4.05 6.97 8.64
C HIS A 558 -4.27 8.36 8.03
N ASP A 559 -5.31 8.50 7.20
CA ASP A 559 -5.77 9.81 6.73
C ASP A 559 -6.60 10.51 7.80
N PRO A 560 -6.42 11.83 8.00
CA PRO A 560 -7.27 12.59 8.89
C PRO A 560 -8.72 12.64 8.41
N VAL A 561 -9.65 12.74 9.36
CA VAL A 561 -11.06 13.01 9.10
C VAL A 561 -11.49 14.29 9.80
N ALA A 562 -12.42 15.02 9.18
CA ALA A 562 -12.90 16.28 9.76
C ALA A 562 -14.40 16.50 9.50
N VAL A 563 -15.03 17.27 10.39
CA VAL A 563 -16.43 17.66 10.29
C VAL A 563 -16.61 19.13 10.67
N ASP A 564 -17.39 19.85 9.86
CA ASP A 564 -17.81 21.23 10.14
C ASP A 564 -19.19 21.21 10.78
N ILE A 565 -19.31 21.82 11.94
CA ILE A 565 -20.50 21.86 12.80
C ILE A 565 -20.95 23.31 12.92
N ALA A 566 -22.18 23.61 12.47
CA ALA A 566 -22.80 24.91 12.66
C ALA A 566 -23.14 25.14 14.16
N PRO A 567 -22.92 26.33 14.73
CA PRO A 567 -23.56 26.74 15.96
C PRO A 567 -25.05 26.91 15.70
N ARG A 568 -25.89 26.48 16.60
CA ARG A 568 -27.34 26.75 16.59
C ARG A 568 -27.69 27.77 17.64
#